data_47ac10772f2a2b5c62d06d6f4c4591f6
#
_entry.id   47ac10772f2a2b5c62d06d6f4c4591f6
#
_cell.length_a   1.000
_cell.length_b   1.000
_cell.length_c   1.000
_cell.angle_alpha   90.00
_cell.angle_beta   90.00
_cell.angle_gamma   90.00
#
_symmetry.space_group_name_H-M   'P 1'
#
loop_
_entity.id
_entity.type
_entity.pdbx_description
1 polymer ?
#
loop_
_entity_poly.entity_id
_entity_poly.type
_entity_poly.pdbx_seq_one_letter_code
_entity_poly.pdbx_strand_id
1 'polypeptide(L)'
;MTITKEIISTDRSSRVGAEAALPPYRRVPAYLIRRLQMISTAVVAEEFEDEDMPVSQWAVLTIIDTNPEIDQSRLAGVVSIDKTNTGRLVDALEAKGLVERRVNETDRRVWMLRCTPLGQKLRKRLRPRALATQERLLSCLEPAEREQFIDLMSRVVTANEKYARPGAGRRKPKSR
;
A
#
# COMPACT_ATOMS: atom_id res chain seq x y z
N MET A 1 64.34 6.88 19.18
CA MET A 1 63.46 7.96 18.69
C MET A 1 62.08 7.32 18.40
N THR A 2 61.20 7.59 19.29
CA THR A 2 59.85 7.04 19.35
C THR A 2 58.95 7.92 18.53
N ILE A 3 58.22 7.38 17.56
CA ILE A 3 57.13 8.09 16.87
C ILE A 3 55.85 7.31 17.06
N THR A 4 55.03 7.93 17.83
CA THR A 4 53.69 7.55 18.28
C THR A 4 52.76 7.34 17.09
N LYS A 5 52.11 6.15 16.98
CA LYS A 5 50.95 5.92 16.15
C LYS A 5 49.74 6.48 16.85
N GLU A 6 49.23 7.61 16.44
CA GLU A 6 47.89 8.07 16.77
C GLU A 6 46.87 7.21 16.04
N ILE A 7 46.10 6.50 16.85
CA ILE A 7 44.94 5.73 16.44
C ILE A 7 43.80 6.75 16.22
N ILE A 8 43.42 6.95 14.95
CA ILE A 8 42.22 7.68 14.61
C ILE A 8 41.07 6.76 14.93
N SER A 9 40.58 6.86 16.16
CA SER A 9 39.25 6.32 16.58
C SER A 9 38.20 7.16 15.91
N THR A 10 37.66 6.69 14.80
CA THR A 10 36.50 7.28 14.17
C THR A 10 35.29 6.96 15.00
N ASP A 11 34.97 7.86 15.93
CA ASP A 11 33.76 7.82 16.75
C ASP A 11 32.53 7.87 15.86
N ARG A 12 31.94 6.71 15.57
CA ARG A 12 30.63 6.56 14.92
C ARG A 12 29.46 6.94 15.83
N SER A 13 29.75 7.34 17.06
CA SER A 13 28.73 7.67 18.08
C SER A 13 28.14 9.08 17.95
N SER A 14 28.71 9.96 17.14
CA SER A 14 28.33 11.39 17.13
C SER A 14 27.34 11.79 16.02
N ARG A 15 26.73 10.84 15.31
CA ARG A 15 25.69 11.14 14.29
C ARG A 15 24.26 10.85 14.72
N VAL A 16 24.05 10.38 15.91
CA VAL A 16 22.71 10.43 16.55
C VAL A 16 22.66 11.77 17.30
N GLY A 17 22.44 12.84 16.55
CA GLY A 17 22.04 14.11 17.14
C GLY A 17 20.88 13.83 18.10
N ALA A 18 20.91 14.40 19.31
CA ALA A 18 19.93 14.23 20.37
C ALA A 18 18.51 14.32 19.82
N GLU A 19 17.99 13.20 19.34
CA GLU A 19 16.61 13.02 18.92
C GLU A 19 15.83 13.11 20.20
N ALA A 20 15.28 14.30 20.47
CA ALA A 20 14.44 14.54 21.61
C ALA A 20 13.43 13.39 21.64
N ALA A 21 13.46 12.58 22.70
CA ALA A 21 12.71 11.33 22.79
C ALA A 21 11.27 11.60 22.33
N LEU A 22 10.87 10.95 21.24
CA LEU A 22 9.56 11.18 20.62
C LEU A 22 8.48 11.04 21.70
N PRO A 23 7.49 11.96 21.74
CA PRO A 23 6.40 11.87 22.70
C PRO A 23 5.82 10.45 22.72
N PRO A 24 5.42 9.90 23.87
CA PRO A 24 5.00 8.49 23.98
C PRO A 24 3.96 8.05 22.94
N TYR A 25 3.02 8.95 22.56
CA TYR A 25 2.00 8.64 21.55
C TYR A 25 2.60 8.36 20.16
N ARG A 26 3.79 8.91 19.83
CA ARG A 26 4.47 8.67 18.54
C ARG A 26 5.11 7.28 18.45
N ARG A 27 5.14 6.52 19.55
CA ARG A 27 5.60 5.12 19.57
C ARG A 27 4.43 4.13 19.60
N VAL A 28 3.18 4.62 19.53
CA VAL A 28 2.00 3.75 19.49
C VAL A 28 1.84 3.17 18.07
N PRO A 29 1.78 1.83 17.91
CA PRO A 29 1.69 1.19 16.60
C PRO A 29 0.55 1.74 15.73
N ALA A 30 -0.65 1.91 16.28
CA ALA A 30 -1.80 2.45 15.54
C ALA A 30 -1.56 3.88 15.00
N TYR A 31 -0.85 4.72 15.76
CA TYR A 31 -0.46 6.05 15.29
C TYR A 31 0.55 5.97 14.15
N LEU A 32 1.57 5.11 14.28
CA LEU A 32 2.61 4.94 13.25
C LEU A 32 2.03 4.38 11.95
N ILE A 33 1.16 3.37 12.04
CA ILE A 33 0.48 2.79 10.88
C ILE A 33 -0.33 3.86 10.14
N ARG A 34 -1.13 4.65 10.87
CA ARG A 34 -1.90 5.75 10.27
C ARG A 34 -1.00 6.78 9.59
N ARG A 35 0.08 7.19 10.24
CA ARG A 35 1.05 8.15 9.67
C ARG A 35 1.72 7.60 8.42
N LEU A 36 2.16 6.35 8.49
CA LEU A 36 2.80 5.68 7.36
C LEU A 36 1.85 5.57 6.16
N GLN A 37 0.58 5.24 6.39
CA GLN A 37 -0.43 5.21 5.34
C GLN A 37 -0.62 6.59 4.68
N MET A 38 -0.70 7.67 5.48
CA MET A 38 -0.82 9.03 4.94
C MET A 38 0.40 9.42 4.11
N ILE A 39 1.61 9.13 4.61
CA ILE A 39 2.87 9.41 3.90
C ILE A 39 2.94 8.61 2.60
N SER A 40 2.66 7.31 2.66
CA SER A 40 2.66 6.44 1.48
C SER A 40 1.69 6.94 0.41
N THR A 41 0.47 7.35 0.81
CA THR A 41 -0.51 7.92 -0.13
C THR A 41 -0.02 9.20 -0.77
N ALA A 42 0.62 10.11 -0.01
CA ALA A 42 1.17 11.36 -0.54
C ALA A 42 2.33 11.11 -1.52
N VAL A 43 3.27 10.23 -1.16
CA VAL A 43 4.40 9.88 -2.03
C VAL A 43 3.94 9.28 -3.36
N VAL A 44 2.92 8.40 -3.33
CA VAL A 44 2.36 7.86 -4.58
C VAL A 44 1.61 8.93 -5.36
N ALA A 45 0.86 9.82 -4.70
CA ALA A 45 0.14 10.90 -5.37
C ALA A 45 1.09 11.87 -6.09
N GLU A 46 2.19 12.26 -5.46
CA GLU A 46 3.23 13.08 -6.09
C GLU A 46 3.84 12.39 -7.32
N GLU A 47 4.17 11.09 -7.20
CA GLU A 47 4.79 10.34 -8.29
C GLU A 47 3.86 10.15 -9.49
N PHE A 48 2.54 10.15 -9.27
CA PHE A 48 1.52 9.97 -10.31
C PHE A 48 0.81 11.27 -10.67
N GLU A 49 1.32 12.45 -10.26
CA GLU A 49 0.66 13.74 -10.44
C GLU A 49 0.30 14.06 -11.90
N ASP A 50 1.17 13.68 -12.85
CA ASP A 50 0.97 13.87 -14.29
C ASP A 50 0.10 12.78 -14.96
N GLU A 51 -0.40 11.83 -14.18
CA GLU A 51 -1.22 10.73 -14.67
C GLU A 51 -2.66 10.89 -14.19
N ASP A 52 -3.64 10.69 -15.10
CA ASP A 52 -5.05 10.59 -14.68
C ASP A 52 -5.33 9.23 -13.99
N MET A 53 -4.57 8.94 -12.93
CA MET A 53 -4.59 7.67 -12.21
C MET A 53 -4.47 7.89 -10.68
N PRO A 54 -5.60 8.12 -10.00
CA PRO A 54 -5.62 8.18 -8.54
C PRO A 54 -5.05 6.91 -7.90
N VAL A 55 -4.36 7.06 -6.76
CA VAL A 55 -3.72 5.96 -6.01
C VAL A 55 -4.67 4.77 -5.77
N SER A 56 -5.93 5.05 -5.41
CA SER A 56 -6.95 4.02 -5.20
C SER A 56 -7.30 3.26 -6.48
N GLN A 57 -7.37 3.94 -7.62
CA GLN A 57 -7.60 3.29 -8.92
C GLN A 57 -6.39 2.44 -9.34
N TRP A 58 -5.18 2.94 -9.11
CA TRP A 58 -3.95 2.18 -9.35
C TRP A 58 -3.90 0.88 -8.53
N ALA A 59 -4.23 0.95 -7.25
CA ALA A 59 -4.27 -0.23 -6.38
C ALA A 59 -5.29 -1.26 -6.87
N VAL A 60 -6.51 -0.82 -7.20
CA VAL A 60 -7.57 -1.69 -7.73
C VAL A 60 -7.16 -2.32 -9.07
N LEU A 61 -6.65 -1.53 -10.01
CA LEU A 61 -6.17 -2.02 -11.31
C LEU A 61 -5.07 -3.07 -11.15
N THR A 62 -4.13 -2.82 -10.21
CA THR A 62 -3.03 -3.76 -9.93
C THR A 62 -3.55 -5.09 -9.38
N ILE A 63 -4.52 -5.07 -8.47
CA ILE A 63 -5.10 -6.28 -7.90
C ILE A 63 -5.89 -7.06 -8.95
N ILE A 64 -6.67 -6.40 -9.81
CA ILE A 64 -7.42 -7.06 -10.88
C ILE A 64 -6.46 -7.72 -11.90
N ASP A 65 -5.37 -7.05 -12.27
CA ASP A 65 -4.41 -7.61 -13.23
C ASP A 65 -3.62 -8.79 -12.66
N THR A 66 -3.32 -8.78 -11.35
CA THR A 66 -2.60 -9.87 -10.68
C THR A 66 -3.51 -11.02 -10.23
N ASN A 67 -4.83 -10.82 -10.24
CA ASN A 67 -5.84 -11.83 -9.91
C ASN A 67 -6.92 -11.87 -11.00
N PRO A 68 -6.60 -12.44 -12.18
CA PRO A 68 -7.57 -12.56 -13.27
C PRO A 68 -8.86 -13.24 -12.79
N GLU A 69 -10.00 -12.75 -13.25
CA GLU A 69 -11.32 -13.27 -12.88
C GLU A 69 -11.63 -13.15 -11.37
N ILE A 70 -11.10 -12.11 -10.71
CA ILE A 70 -11.51 -11.81 -9.33
C ILE A 70 -12.95 -11.30 -9.32
N ASP A 71 -13.79 -11.81 -8.42
CA ASP A 71 -15.12 -11.24 -8.22
C ASP A 71 -15.06 -9.93 -7.44
N GLN A 72 -16.03 -9.06 -7.68
CA GLN A 72 -16.06 -7.72 -7.08
C GLN A 72 -16.17 -7.75 -5.54
N SER A 73 -16.78 -8.79 -4.96
CA SER A 73 -16.90 -8.92 -3.50
C SER A 73 -15.55 -9.30 -2.88
N ARG A 74 -14.82 -10.20 -3.53
CA ARG A 74 -13.46 -10.59 -3.13
C ARG A 74 -12.49 -9.42 -3.30
N LEU A 75 -12.61 -8.66 -4.40
CA LEU A 75 -11.82 -7.45 -4.60
C LEU A 75 -12.00 -6.48 -3.43
N ALA A 76 -13.24 -6.21 -3.01
CA ALA A 76 -13.51 -5.32 -1.87
C ALA A 76 -12.82 -5.79 -0.58
N GLY A 77 -12.76 -7.11 -0.35
CA GLY A 77 -12.00 -7.70 0.75
C GLY A 77 -10.50 -7.43 0.65
N VAL A 78 -9.91 -7.68 -0.53
CA VAL A 78 -8.47 -7.52 -0.75
C VAL A 78 -8.02 -6.06 -0.63
N VAL A 79 -8.79 -5.11 -1.21
CA VAL A 79 -8.47 -3.67 -1.12
C VAL A 79 -8.82 -3.07 0.24
N SER A 80 -9.50 -3.81 1.12
CA SER A 80 -9.97 -3.32 2.42
C SER A 80 -10.85 -2.06 2.32
N ILE A 81 -11.57 -1.91 1.21
CA ILE A 81 -12.49 -0.80 0.90
C ILE A 81 -13.91 -1.37 0.89
N ASP A 82 -14.89 -0.60 1.37
CA ASP A 82 -16.29 -1.05 1.34
C ASP A 82 -16.79 -1.27 -0.11
N LYS A 83 -17.81 -2.14 -0.24
CA LYS A 83 -18.33 -2.57 -1.55
C LYS A 83 -18.78 -1.41 -2.43
N THR A 84 -19.37 -0.37 -1.84
CA THR A 84 -19.88 0.79 -2.59
C THR A 84 -18.72 1.59 -3.21
N ASN A 85 -17.70 1.89 -2.41
CA ASN A 85 -16.53 2.61 -2.90
C ASN A 85 -15.71 1.76 -3.87
N THR A 86 -15.58 0.44 -3.61
CA THR A 86 -14.95 -0.50 -4.55
C THR A 86 -15.71 -0.49 -5.90
N GLY A 87 -17.04 -0.52 -5.87
CA GLY A 87 -17.86 -0.42 -7.09
C GLY A 87 -17.56 0.84 -7.88
N ARG A 88 -17.53 2.01 -7.23
CA ARG A 88 -17.20 3.29 -7.88
C ARG A 88 -15.80 3.31 -8.50
N LEU A 89 -14.82 2.70 -7.85
CA LEU A 89 -13.46 2.59 -8.40
C LEU A 89 -13.43 1.71 -9.65
N VAL A 90 -14.15 0.58 -9.63
CA VAL A 90 -14.29 -0.30 -10.80
C VAL A 90 -15.04 0.42 -11.93
N ASP A 91 -16.14 1.15 -11.64
CA ASP A 91 -16.88 1.94 -12.62
C ASP A 91 -15.97 2.97 -13.32
N ALA A 92 -15.13 3.66 -12.54
CA ALA A 92 -14.19 4.63 -13.07
C ALA A 92 -13.10 3.99 -13.97
N LEU A 93 -12.61 2.79 -13.61
CA LEU A 93 -11.64 2.06 -14.42
C LEU A 93 -12.28 1.50 -15.69
N GLU A 94 -13.53 1.05 -15.62
CA GLU A 94 -14.30 0.56 -16.76
C GLU A 94 -14.61 1.71 -17.74
N ALA A 95 -15.00 2.87 -17.23
CA ALA A 95 -15.21 4.08 -18.05
C ALA A 95 -13.93 4.54 -18.81
N LYS A 96 -12.75 4.26 -18.23
CA LYS A 96 -11.44 4.47 -18.88
C LYS A 96 -11.04 3.32 -19.81
N GLY A 97 -11.83 2.26 -19.93
CA GLY A 97 -11.52 1.09 -20.74
C GLY A 97 -10.36 0.23 -20.19
N LEU A 98 -10.00 0.39 -18.92
CA LEU A 98 -8.86 -0.30 -18.29
C LEU A 98 -9.25 -1.65 -17.68
N VAL A 99 -10.53 -1.80 -17.33
CA VAL A 99 -11.11 -3.01 -16.74
C VAL A 99 -12.41 -3.32 -17.47
N GLU A 100 -12.76 -4.58 -17.60
CA GLU A 100 -14.05 -5.07 -18.09
C GLU A 100 -14.72 -5.94 -17.05
N ARG A 101 -16.07 -5.87 -16.99
CA ARG A 101 -16.90 -6.77 -16.21
C ARG A 101 -17.43 -7.88 -17.11
N ARG A 102 -17.42 -9.11 -16.59
CA ARG A 102 -18.04 -10.27 -17.20
C ARG A 102 -18.97 -10.94 -16.22
N VAL A 103 -20.08 -11.43 -16.71
CA VAL A 103 -20.98 -12.24 -15.90
C VAL A 103 -20.35 -13.60 -15.66
N ASN A 104 -20.36 -14.07 -14.41
CA ASN A 104 -19.88 -15.41 -14.10
C ASN A 104 -20.80 -16.45 -14.77
N GLU A 105 -20.23 -17.45 -15.42
CA GLU A 105 -20.95 -18.48 -16.18
C GLU A 105 -21.82 -19.37 -15.29
N THR A 106 -21.38 -19.59 -14.04
CA THR A 106 -22.06 -20.47 -13.08
C THR A 106 -23.04 -19.73 -12.18
N ASP A 107 -22.75 -18.44 -11.86
CA ASP A 107 -23.66 -17.59 -11.08
C ASP A 107 -23.75 -16.19 -11.72
N ARG A 108 -24.83 -15.96 -12.46
CA ARG A 108 -25.09 -14.69 -13.16
C ARG A 108 -25.26 -13.47 -12.26
N ARG A 109 -25.30 -13.65 -10.93
CA ARG A 109 -25.35 -12.55 -9.96
C ARG A 109 -23.96 -12.03 -9.60
N VAL A 110 -22.91 -12.77 -10.01
CA VAL A 110 -21.52 -12.45 -9.70
C VAL A 110 -20.87 -11.81 -10.92
N TRP A 111 -20.26 -10.66 -10.71
CA TRP A 111 -19.45 -9.97 -11.71
C TRP A 111 -17.98 -10.31 -11.50
N MET A 112 -17.39 -10.87 -12.54
CA MET A 112 -15.96 -11.14 -12.63
C MET A 112 -15.27 -9.95 -13.27
N LEU A 113 -14.10 -9.60 -12.78
CA LEU A 113 -13.33 -8.44 -13.23
C LEU A 113 -12.08 -8.91 -13.96
N ARG A 114 -11.79 -8.25 -15.08
CA ARG A 114 -10.61 -8.54 -15.86
C ARG A 114 -9.94 -7.25 -16.32
N CYS A 115 -8.61 -7.25 -16.28
CA CYS A 115 -7.83 -6.16 -16.84
C CYS A 115 -7.85 -6.25 -18.38
N THR A 116 -8.14 -5.15 -19.05
CA THR A 116 -8.08 -5.09 -20.53
C THR A 116 -6.62 -4.99 -21.00
N PRO A 117 -6.35 -5.24 -22.31
CA PRO A 117 -5.02 -5.00 -22.86
C PRO A 117 -4.52 -3.56 -22.67
N LEU A 118 -5.44 -2.56 -22.69
CA LEU A 118 -5.12 -1.16 -22.40
C LEU A 118 -4.72 -0.98 -20.93
N GLY A 119 -5.47 -1.59 -19.99
CA GLY A 119 -5.15 -1.57 -18.56
C GLY A 119 -3.81 -2.22 -18.27
N GLN A 120 -3.52 -3.37 -18.89
CA GLN A 120 -2.23 -4.05 -18.75
C GLN A 120 -1.07 -3.20 -19.27
N LYS A 121 -1.24 -2.56 -20.43
CA LYS A 121 -0.25 -1.66 -21.01
C LYS A 121 0.03 -0.47 -20.07
N LEU A 122 -1.01 0.15 -19.53
CA LEU A 122 -0.89 1.24 -18.57
C LEU A 122 -0.17 0.78 -17.30
N ARG A 123 -0.58 -0.35 -16.72
CA ARG A 123 0.06 -0.91 -15.53
C ARG A 123 1.54 -1.22 -15.76
N LYS A 124 1.89 -1.80 -16.91
CA LYS A 124 3.29 -2.07 -17.29
C LYS A 124 4.11 -0.77 -17.38
N ARG A 125 3.52 0.28 -17.97
CA ARG A 125 4.17 1.59 -18.10
C ARG A 125 4.39 2.26 -16.73
N LEU A 126 3.42 2.21 -15.81
CA LEU A 126 3.49 2.88 -14.53
C LEU A 126 4.19 2.07 -13.43
N ARG A 127 4.43 0.77 -13.65
CA ARG A 127 5.08 -0.10 -12.68
C ARG A 127 6.43 0.41 -12.17
N PRO A 128 7.35 0.92 -13.01
CA PRO A 128 8.63 1.48 -12.51
C PRO A 128 8.43 2.63 -11.54
N ARG A 129 7.47 3.54 -11.81
CA ARG A 129 7.13 4.65 -10.92
C ARG A 129 6.56 4.14 -9.58
N ALA A 130 5.67 3.15 -9.63
CA ALA A 130 5.15 2.53 -8.41
C ALA A 130 6.25 1.85 -7.58
N LEU A 131 7.28 1.29 -8.19
CA LEU A 131 8.45 0.75 -7.48
C LEU A 131 9.31 1.87 -6.88
N ALA A 132 9.54 2.95 -7.62
CA ALA A 132 10.28 4.11 -7.13
C ALA A 132 9.63 4.73 -5.88
N THR A 133 8.29 4.74 -5.78
CA THR A 133 7.59 5.20 -4.56
C THR A 133 7.92 4.34 -3.34
N GLN A 134 8.06 3.03 -3.52
CA GLN A 134 8.40 2.12 -2.42
C GLN A 134 9.84 2.35 -1.96
N GLU A 135 10.78 2.49 -2.89
CA GLU A 135 12.17 2.81 -2.58
C GLU A 135 12.29 4.15 -1.87
N ARG A 136 11.58 5.19 -2.35
CA ARG A 136 11.54 6.51 -1.73
C ARG A 136 10.98 6.46 -0.30
N LEU A 137 9.90 5.71 -0.09
CA LEU A 137 9.25 5.56 1.22
C LEU A 137 10.20 4.92 2.24
N LEU A 138 11.00 3.95 1.81
CA LEU A 138 11.91 3.18 2.67
C LEU A 138 13.37 3.65 2.57
N SER A 139 13.64 4.81 1.95
CA SER A 139 14.99 5.30 1.71
C SER A 139 15.80 5.60 2.99
N CYS A 140 15.09 5.82 4.11
CA CYS A 140 15.70 6.03 5.42
C CYS A 140 16.23 4.74 6.08
N LEU A 141 15.95 3.56 5.49
CA LEU A 141 16.36 2.25 6.00
C LEU A 141 17.45 1.66 5.11
N GLU A 142 18.40 0.96 5.74
CA GLU A 142 19.36 0.13 5.02
C GLU A 142 18.67 -1.07 4.33
N PRO A 143 19.23 -1.67 3.27
CA PRO A 143 18.58 -2.76 2.52
C PRO A 143 18.08 -3.91 3.40
N ALA A 144 18.91 -4.36 4.35
CA ALA A 144 18.53 -5.44 5.29
C ALA A 144 17.37 -5.03 6.23
N GLU A 145 17.33 -3.77 6.64
CA GLU A 145 16.26 -3.23 7.48
C GLU A 145 14.94 -3.11 6.71
N ARG A 146 14.99 -2.82 5.39
CA ARG A 146 13.81 -2.77 4.53
C ARG A 146 13.15 -4.13 4.44
N GLU A 147 13.92 -5.18 4.19
CA GLU A 147 13.40 -6.56 4.15
C GLU A 147 12.80 -6.96 5.49
N GLN A 148 13.51 -6.69 6.59
CA GLN A 148 13.01 -6.97 7.92
C GLN A 148 11.72 -6.21 8.24
N PHE A 149 11.63 -4.94 7.85
CA PHE A 149 10.44 -4.11 8.04
C PHE A 149 9.24 -4.67 7.28
N ILE A 150 9.43 -5.06 6.01
CA ILE A 150 8.39 -5.68 5.18
C ILE A 150 7.93 -7.00 5.79
N ASP A 151 8.86 -7.86 6.24
CA ASP A 151 8.54 -9.14 6.88
C ASP A 151 7.72 -8.93 8.17
N LEU A 152 8.14 -8.03 9.04
CA LEU A 152 7.42 -7.73 10.28
C LEU A 152 6.03 -7.19 10.01
N MET A 153 5.86 -6.26 9.07
CA MET A 153 4.55 -5.76 8.67
C MET A 153 3.67 -6.88 8.11
N SER A 154 4.21 -7.72 7.23
CA SER A 154 3.49 -8.85 6.64
C SER A 154 2.99 -9.82 7.69
N ARG A 155 3.80 -10.13 8.70
CA ARG A 155 3.42 -10.99 9.84
C ARG A 155 2.29 -10.38 10.66
N VAL A 156 2.35 -9.07 10.94
CA VAL A 156 1.29 -8.36 11.66
C VAL A 156 -0.01 -8.37 10.88
N VAL A 157 0.04 -8.10 9.57
CA VAL A 157 -1.14 -8.13 8.69
C VAL A 157 -1.75 -9.52 8.66
N THR A 158 -0.96 -10.55 8.36
CA THR A 158 -1.43 -11.95 8.26
C THR A 158 -2.08 -12.42 9.57
N ALA A 159 -1.46 -12.12 10.72
CA ALA A 159 -2.00 -12.51 12.02
C ALA A 159 -3.34 -11.82 12.36
N ASN A 160 -3.62 -10.69 11.73
CA ASN A 160 -4.81 -9.87 12.00
C ASN A 160 -5.81 -9.82 10.81
N GLU A 161 -5.62 -10.64 9.78
CA GLU A 161 -6.43 -10.64 8.55
C GLU A 161 -7.94 -10.70 8.81
N LYS A 162 -8.37 -11.39 9.86
CA LYS A 162 -9.77 -11.46 10.27
C LYS A 162 -10.41 -10.09 10.56
N TYR A 163 -9.61 -9.07 10.86
CA TYR A 163 -10.05 -7.69 11.11
C TYR A 163 -10.01 -6.81 9.85
N ALA A 164 -9.40 -7.26 8.76
CA ALA A 164 -9.28 -6.50 7.51
C ALA A 164 -10.57 -6.47 6.67
N ARG A 165 -11.69 -6.94 7.22
CA ARG A 165 -12.98 -6.99 6.52
C ARG A 165 -13.56 -5.58 6.34
N PRO A 166 -14.10 -5.25 5.16
CA PRO A 166 -14.78 -4.00 4.93
C PRO A 166 -15.85 -3.73 6.00
N GLY A 167 -15.77 -2.58 6.66
CA GLY A 167 -16.69 -2.23 7.75
C GLY A 167 -16.32 -2.78 9.13
N ALA A 168 -15.22 -3.53 9.27
CA ALA A 168 -14.68 -3.89 10.57
C ALA A 168 -14.40 -2.61 11.40
N GLY A 169 -14.75 -2.63 12.70
CA GLY A 169 -14.58 -1.47 13.57
C GLY A 169 -15.71 -0.42 13.52
N ARG A 170 -16.69 -0.52 12.61
CA ARG A 170 -17.90 0.31 12.68
C ARG A 170 -18.76 -0.16 13.86
N ARG A 171 -19.06 0.75 14.80
CA ARG A 171 -20.02 0.45 15.86
C ARG A 171 -21.37 0.11 15.22
N LYS A 172 -21.94 -1.05 15.56
CA LYS A 172 -23.34 -1.33 15.25
C LYS A 172 -24.19 -0.27 15.96
N PRO A 173 -25.18 0.35 15.28
CA PRO A 173 -26.12 1.21 15.97
C PRO A 173 -26.74 0.40 17.14
N LYS A 174 -26.78 0.99 18.32
CA LYS A 174 -27.54 0.38 19.42
C LYS A 174 -29.01 0.32 18.96
N SER A 175 -29.56 -0.87 18.84
CA SER A 175 -31.01 -1.02 18.70
C SER A 175 -31.69 -0.32 19.89
N ARG A 176 -32.50 0.69 19.61
CA ARG A 176 -33.41 1.28 20.59
C ARG A 176 -34.50 0.28 20.93
#